data_56778f33df3079ebae90f352a501d868
#
_entry.id   56778f33df3079ebae90f352a501d868
#
_cell.length_a   1.000
_cell.length_b   1.000
_cell.length_c   1.000
_cell.angle_alpha   90.00
_cell.angle_beta   90.00
_cell.angle_gamma   90.00
#
_symmetry.space_group_name_H-M   'P 1'
#
loop_
_entity.id
_entity.type
_entity.pdbx_description
1 polymer ?
#
loop_
_entity_poly.entity_id
_entity_poly.type
_entity_poly.pdbx_seq_one_letter_code
_entity_poly.pdbx_strand_id
1 'polypeptide(L)'
;SSILISIEDFLISICHEQFVDDNDEFKRELLEAVVLFKQIYRFDLSYSRIINVFKRVIILVDYIMEKLNFHIYEDILRFELNHIFHIQGMIQHEMKTAVHDIHKFKYQERKNQMELEGYLNKILNHYSRLLFVRVDVGILQEHQVNWDVEDFHRALEILRNRMSNKDTCFRHLQGCVWAFEQGAKKGYHCH
;
A
#
# COMPACT_ATOMS: atom_id res chain seq x y z
N SER A 1 2.67 1.78 -9.17
CA SER A 1 3.40 1.20 -10.31
C SER A 1 2.87 -0.21 -10.57
N SER A 2 2.63 -0.57 -11.84
CA SER A 2 2.15 -1.92 -12.23
C SER A 2 3.07 -3.03 -11.74
N ILE A 3 4.37 -2.79 -11.71
CA ILE A 3 5.39 -3.74 -11.22
C ILE A 3 5.15 -4.13 -9.77
N LEU A 4 4.84 -3.19 -8.87
CA LEU A 4 4.57 -3.51 -7.46
C LEU A 4 3.32 -4.37 -7.31
N ILE A 5 2.29 -4.13 -8.12
CA ILE A 5 1.07 -4.94 -8.14
C ILE A 5 1.40 -6.38 -8.60
N SER A 6 2.16 -6.55 -9.68
CA SER A 6 2.58 -7.88 -10.15
C SER A 6 3.38 -8.65 -9.08
N ILE A 7 4.23 -7.98 -8.31
CA ILE A 7 4.98 -8.60 -7.21
C ILE A 7 4.04 -8.99 -6.06
N GLU A 8 3.06 -8.15 -5.72
CA GLU A 8 2.06 -8.48 -4.70
C GLU A 8 1.22 -9.68 -5.12
N ASP A 9 0.76 -9.74 -6.38
CA ASP A 9 0.01 -10.86 -6.93
C ASP A 9 0.82 -12.16 -6.91
N PHE A 10 2.11 -12.11 -7.28
CA PHE A 10 3.03 -13.24 -7.16
C PHE A 10 3.14 -13.76 -5.73
N LEU A 11 3.31 -12.89 -4.73
CA LEU A 11 3.39 -13.30 -3.33
C LEU A 11 2.07 -13.89 -2.81
N ILE A 12 0.94 -13.34 -3.27
CA ILE A 12 -0.40 -13.81 -2.90
C ILE A 12 -0.67 -15.19 -3.51
N SER A 13 -0.27 -15.44 -4.76
CA SER A 13 -0.46 -16.75 -5.41
C SER A 13 0.24 -17.86 -4.62
N ILE A 14 1.47 -17.63 -4.19
CA ILE A 14 2.23 -18.61 -3.38
C ILE A 14 1.54 -18.95 -2.04
N CYS A 15 0.76 -18.00 -1.47
CA CYS A 15 0.05 -18.24 -0.23
C CYS A 15 -1.18 -19.13 -0.38
N HIS A 16 -1.79 -19.13 -1.56
CA HIS A 16 -3.00 -19.89 -1.85
C HIS A 16 -2.73 -21.29 -2.42
N GLU A 17 -1.55 -21.49 -3.01
CA GLU A 17 -1.15 -22.76 -3.58
C GLU A 17 -0.39 -23.60 -2.53
N GLN A 18 -0.85 -24.86 -2.35
CA GLN A 18 -0.04 -25.86 -1.65
C GLN A 18 1.13 -26.23 -2.58
N PHE A 19 2.31 -25.67 -2.30
CA PHE A 19 3.57 -25.90 -3.00
C PHE A 19 3.39 -26.03 -4.53
N VAL A 20 3.80 -24.99 -5.23
CA VAL A 20 3.77 -24.98 -6.71
C VAL A 20 4.44 -26.26 -7.21
N ASP A 21 3.68 -27.16 -7.85
CA ASP A 21 4.20 -28.43 -8.38
C ASP A 21 5.27 -28.21 -9.47
N ASP A 22 5.25 -27.03 -10.13
CA ASP A 22 6.24 -26.61 -11.12
C ASP A 22 7.29 -25.67 -10.52
N ASN A 23 8.38 -26.25 -10.01
CA ASN A 23 9.49 -25.45 -9.48
C ASN A 23 10.20 -24.58 -10.53
N ASP A 24 10.10 -24.91 -11.80
CA ASP A 24 10.74 -24.12 -12.86
C ASP A 24 9.90 -22.87 -13.21
N GLU A 25 8.60 -22.94 -13.09
CA GLU A 25 7.70 -21.79 -13.18
C GLU A 25 7.97 -20.83 -12.03
N PHE A 26 7.99 -21.32 -10.79
CA PHE A 26 8.31 -20.52 -9.62
C PHE A 26 9.66 -19.78 -9.75
N LYS A 27 10.70 -20.48 -10.21
CA LYS A 27 12.03 -19.88 -10.41
C LYS A 27 11.99 -18.73 -11.43
N ARG A 28 11.25 -18.90 -12.53
CA ARG A 28 11.09 -17.87 -13.57
C ARG A 28 10.37 -16.64 -13.02
N GLU A 29 9.25 -16.84 -12.32
CA GLU A 29 8.49 -15.76 -11.69
C GLU A 29 9.32 -15.03 -10.62
N LEU A 30 10.05 -15.79 -9.79
CA LEU A 30 10.94 -15.22 -8.78
C LEU A 30 12.04 -14.37 -9.43
N LEU A 31 12.69 -14.88 -10.49
CA LEU A 31 13.70 -14.15 -11.23
C LEU A 31 13.15 -12.85 -11.80
N GLU A 32 12.01 -12.91 -12.49
CA GLU A 32 11.36 -11.75 -13.06
C GLU A 32 11.03 -10.71 -11.97
N ALA A 33 10.41 -11.14 -10.88
CA ALA A 33 10.05 -10.27 -9.76
C ALA A 33 11.29 -9.61 -9.14
N VAL A 34 12.39 -10.36 -8.93
CA VAL A 34 13.64 -9.81 -8.37
C VAL A 34 14.25 -8.77 -9.30
N VAL A 35 14.37 -9.07 -10.60
CA VAL A 35 14.97 -8.15 -11.59
C VAL A 35 14.13 -6.86 -11.70
N LEU A 36 12.82 -6.98 -11.83
CA LEU A 36 11.92 -5.83 -11.92
C LEU A 36 11.94 -4.97 -10.64
N PHE A 37 11.95 -5.60 -9.48
CA PHE A 37 11.99 -4.85 -8.21
C PHE A 37 13.29 -4.09 -8.04
N LYS A 38 14.44 -4.68 -8.35
CA LYS A 38 15.73 -4.00 -8.25
C LYS A 38 15.83 -2.76 -9.14
N GLN A 39 15.10 -2.71 -10.27
CA GLN A 39 15.03 -1.53 -11.14
C GLN A 39 14.27 -0.36 -10.54
N ILE A 40 13.22 -0.65 -9.73
CA ILE A 40 12.32 0.38 -9.18
C ILE A 40 12.55 0.66 -7.70
N TYR A 41 13.38 -0.16 -7.04
CA TYR A 41 13.60 -0.03 -5.60
C TYR A 41 14.27 1.29 -5.24
N ARG A 42 13.68 1.97 -4.27
CA ARG A 42 14.22 3.18 -3.68
C ARG A 42 14.24 3.03 -2.16
N PHE A 43 15.40 3.28 -1.56
CA PHE A 43 15.60 3.11 -0.11
C PHE A 43 14.87 4.17 0.73
N ASP A 44 14.56 5.32 0.12
CA ASP A 44 13.89 6.48 0.73
C ASP A 44 12.35 6.35 0.74
N LEU A 45 11.79 5.29 0.15
CA LEU A 45 10.36 5.07 0.12
C LEU A 45 9.90 4.02 1.14
N SER A 46 8.74 4.30 1.74
CA SER A 46 7.99 3.30 2.50
C SER A 46 7.19 2.42 1.55
N TYR A 47 7.27 1.12 1.73
CA TYR A 47 6.57 0.13 0.94
C TYR A 47 5.45 -0.54 1.74
N SER A 48 4.46 -1.12 1.04
CA SER A 48 3.42 -1.94 1.66
C SER A 48 4.03 -3.10 2.46
N ARG A 49 3.26 -3.68 3.40
CA ARG A 49 3.72 -4.85 4.15
C ARG A 49 4.08 -6.02 3.24
N ILE A 50 3.29 -6.27 2.20
CA ILE A 50 3.56 -7.33 1.22
C ILE A 50 4.89 -7.08 0.52
N ILE A 51 5.13 -5.87 0.04
CA ILE A 51 6.41 -5.52 -0.60
C ILE A 51 7.58 -5.60 0.40
N ASN A 52 7.36 -5.31 1.67
CA ASN A 52 8.39 -5.52 2.70
C ASN A 52 8.68 -7.01 2.94
N VAL A 53 7.73 -7.93 2.74
CA VAL A 53 8.01 -9.36 2.68
C VAL A 53 8.93 -9.65 1.50
N PHE A 54 8.63 -9.13 0.31
CA PHE A 54 9.46 -9.32 -0.88
C PHE A 54 10.91 -8.83 -0.69
N LYS A 55 11.10 -7.69 -0.02
CA LYS A 55 12.45 -7.22 0.36
C LYS A 55 13.24 -8.26 1.17
N ARG A 56 12.58 -8.98 2.08
CA ARG A 56 13.23 -10.06 2.85
C ARG A 56 13.52 -11.29 1.97
N VAL A 57 12.63 -11.59 1.03
CA VAL A 57 12.87 -12.63 0.01
C VAL A 57 14.15 -12.32 -0.77
N ILE A 58 14.32 -11.09 -1.22
CA ILE A 58 15.53 -10.68 -1.94
C ILE A 58 16.79 -10.86 -1.08
N ILE A 59 16.74 -10.48 0.19
CA ILE A 59 17.88 -10.69 1.10
C ILE A 59 18.22 -12.17 1.21
N LEU A 60 17.21 -13.05 1.29
CA LEU A 60 17.44 -14.50 1.33
C LEU A 60 18.00 -15.01 0.00
N VAL A 61 17.49 -14.55 -1.14
CA VAL A 61 17.99 -14.89 -2.47
C VAL A 61 19.46 -14.45 -2.61
N ASP A 62 19.77 -13.19 -2.26
CA ASP A 62 21.13 -12.66 -2.32
C ASP A 62 22.08 -13.49 -1.42
N TYR A 63 21.64 -13.91 -0.23
CA TYR A 63 22.41 -14.79 0.66
C TYR A 63 22.66 -16.18 0.05
N ILE A 64 21.63 -16.80 -0.57
CA ILE A 64 21.78 -18.11 -1.23
C ILE A 64 22.75 -18.00 -2.41
N MET A 65 22.63 -16.96 -3.22
CA MET A 65 23.51 -16.70 -4.35
C MET A 65 24.99 -16.55 -3.91
N GLU A 66 25.23 -15.79 -2.84
CA GLU A 66 26.56 -15.64 -2.26
C GLU A 66 27.14 -17.00 -1.81
N LYS A 67 26.35 -17.82 -1.12
CA LYS A 67 26.74 -19.16 -0.66
C LYS A 67 27.06 -20.11 -1.79
N LEU A 68 26.36 -20.00 -2.93
CA LEU A 68 26.57 -20.82 -4.12
C LEU A 68 27.61 -20.25 -5.08
N ASN A 69 28.20 -19.09 -4.77
CA ASN A 69 29.13 -18.37 -5.63
C ASN A 69 28.50 -17.97 -6.98
N PHE A 70 27.21 -17.65 -6.96
CA PHE A 70 26.46 -17.16 -8.11
C PHE A 70 26.58 -15.63 -8.20
N HIS A 71 26.69 -15.08 -9.42
CA HIS A 71 26.99 -13.66 -9.62
C HIS A 71 25.92 -12.88 -10.38
N ILE A 72 25.02 -13.58 -11.05
CA ILE A 72 23.94 -12.97 -11.82
C ILE A 72 22.60 -13.58 -11.42
N TYR A 73 21.51 -12.80 -11.49
CA TYR A 73 20.19 -13.26 -11.03
C TYR A 73 19.63 -14.41 -11.87
N GLU A 74 20.05 -14.57 -13.12
CA GLU A 74 19.70 -15.72 -13.95
C GLU A 74 20.14 -17.06 -13.32
N ASP A 75 21.10 -17.06 -12.41
CA ASP A 75 21.50 -18.25 -11.65
C ASP A 75 20.42 -18.74 -10.69
N ILE A 76 19.37 -17.94 -10.40
CA ILE A 76 18.17 -18.39 -9.65
C ILE A 76 17.55 -19.63 -10.32
N LEU A 77 17.59 -19.71 -11.64
CA LEU A 77 17.09 -20.86 -12.39
C LEU A 77 17.84 -22.17 -12.07
N ARG A 78 19.04 -22.07 -11.48
CA ARG A 78 19.90 -23.20 -11.07
C ARG A 78 19.70 -23.58 -9.60
N PHE A 79 18.81 -22.91 -8.87
CA PHE A 79 18.54 -23.25 -7.46
C PHE A 79 18.01 -24.67 -7.35
N GLU A 80 18.52 -25.40 -6.34
CA GLU A 80 18.03 -26.73 -5.99
C GLU A 80 16.68 -26.64 -5.23
N LEU A 81 15.97 -27.75 -5.14
CA LEU A 81 14.66 -27.85 -4.51
C LEU A 81 14.65 -27.36 -3.06
N ASN A 82 15.70 -27.64 -2.29
CA ASN A 82 15.84 -27.19 -0.91
C ASN A 82 15.87 -25.68 -0.79
N HIS A 83 16.52 -24.97 -1.72
CA HIS A 83 16.54 -23.49 -1.76
C HIS A 83 15.16 -22.95 -2.08
N ILE A 84 14.45 -23.55 -3.04
CA ILE A 84 13.10 -23.18 -3.43
C ILE A 84 12.14 -23.35 -2.26
N PHE A 85 12.14 -24.53 -1.61
CA PHE A 85 11.28 -24.78 -0.44
C PHE A 85 11.57 -23.80 0.72
N HIS A 86 12.83 -23.41 0.92
CA HIS A 86 13.19 -22.44 1.93
C HIS A 86 12.60 -21.06 1.62
N ILE A 87 12.71 -20.59 0.35
CA ILE A 87 12.14 -19.32 -0.08
C ILE A 87 10.62 -19.33 0.01
N GLN A 88 9.96 -20.38 -0.51
CA GLN A 88 8.49 -20.54 -0.43
C GLN A 88 7.99 -20.57 1.01
N GLY A 89 8.66 -21.33 1.88
CA GLY A 89 8.31 -21.43 3.29
C GLY A 89 8.43 -20.08 4.01
N MET A 90 9.46 -19.30 3.70
CA MET A 90 9.61 -17.96 4.24
C MET A 90 8.49 -17.05 3.75
N ILE A 91 8.18 -17.05 2.44
CA ILE A 91 7.07 -16.26 1.88
C ILE A 91 5.77 -16.61 2.58
N GLN A 92 5.42 -17.90 2.65
CA GLN A 92 4.18 -18.35 3.29
C GLN A 92 4.10 -17.94 4.76
N HIS A 93 5.19 -18.05 5.50
CA HIS A 93 5.24 -17.66 6.92
C HIS A 93 4.99 -16.16 7.10
N GLU A 94 5.72 -15.33 6.37
CA GLU A 94 5.66 -13.88 6.47
C GLU A 94 4.35 -13.30 5.94
N MET A 95 3.84 -13.88 4.87
CA MET A 95 2.58 -13.44 4.26
C MET A 95 1.35 -13.73 5.14
N LYS A 96 1.38 -14.76 6.01
CA LYS A 96 0.27 -14.99 6.96
C LYS A 96 -0.05 -13.74 7.78
N THR A 97 0.99 -13.05 8.27
CA THR A 97 0.82 -11.81 9.02
C THR A 97 0.36 -10.66 8.13
N ALA A 98 0.96 -10.52 6.93
CA ALA A 98 0.60 -9.45 6.00
C ALA A 98 -0.86 -9.58 5.52
N VAL A 99 -1.32 -10.78 5.20
CA VAL A 99 -2.71 -11.06 4.79
C VAL A 99 -3.69 -10.80 5.93
N HIS A 100 -3.34 -11.19 7.16
CA HIS A 100 -4.17 -10.88 8.34
C HIS A 100 -4.40 -9.36 8.48
N ASP A 101 -3.35 -8.55 8.31
CA ASP A 101 -3.48 -7.10 8.41
C ASP A 101 -4.30 -6.50 7.28
N ILE A 102 -4.24 -7.05 6.07
CA ILE A 102 -5.10 -6.65 4.96
C ILE A 102 -6.58 -6.93 5.30
N HIS A 103 -6.88 -8.10 5.87
CA HIS A 103 -8.24 -8.41 6.30
C HIS A 103 -8.72 -7.46 7.40
N LYS A 104 -7.85 -7.14 8.36
CA LYS A 104 -8.15 -6.17 9.41
C LYS A 104 -8.40 -4.79 8.83
N PHE A 105 -7.59 -4.36 7.87
CA PHE A 105 -7.79 -3.08 7.18
C PHE A 105 -9.13 -3.05 6.43
N LYS A 106 -9.44 -4.07 5.62
CA LYS A 106 -10.74 -4.18 4.92
C LYS A 106 -11.94 -4.20 5.87
N TYR A 107 -11.80 -4.85 7.02
CA TYR A 107 -12.84 -4.84 8.05
C TYR A 107 -13.04 -3.42 8.60
N GLN A 108 -11.95 -2.71 8.92
CA GLN A 108 -12.02 -1.33 9.41
C GLN A 108 -12.61 -0.39 8.37
N GLU A 109 -12.24 -0.56 7.10
CA GLU A 109 -12.80 0.22 5.98
C GLU A 109 -14.32 0.05 5.88
N ARG A 110 -14.84 -1.19 5.94
CA ARG A 110 -16.29 -1.45 5.97
C ARG A 110 -16.97 -0.82 7.19
N LYS A 111 -16.33 -0.90 8.35
CA LYS A 111 -16.86 -0.27 9.57
C LYS A 111 -16.92 1.25 9.40
N ASN A 112 -15.88 1.88 8.88
CA ASN A 112 -15.85 3.31 8.61
C ASN A 112 -16.94 3.72 7.60
N GLN A 113 -17.17 2.90 6.56
CA GLN A 113 -18.25 3.13 5.61
C GLN A 113 -19.62 3.12 6.30
N MET A 114 -19.90 2.13 7.13
CA MET A 114 -21.18 2.05 7.89
C MET A 114 -21.38 3.23 8.85
N GLU A 115 -20.32 3.63 9.54
CA GLU A 115 -20.32 4.80 10.41
C GLU A 115 -20.61 6.09 9.64
N LEU A 116 -19.98 6.24 8.44
CA LEU A 116 -20.23 7.36 7.55
C LEU A 116 -21.67 7.40 7.05
N GLU A 117 -22.22 6.27 6.61
CA GLU A 117 -23.63 6.17 6.20
C GLU A 117 -24.58 6.56 7.35
N GLY A 118 -24.30 6.04 8.55
CA GLY A 118 -25.06 6.40 9.75
C GLY A 118 -24.97 7.89 10.10
N TYR A 119 -23.80 8.49 9.95
CA TYR A 119 -23.58 9.93 10.15
C TYR A 119 -24.37 10.77 9.13
N LEU A 120 -24.25 10.43 7.83
CA LEU A 120 -24.96 11.13 6.77
C LEU A 120 -26.49 11.04 6.95
N ASN A 121 -27.01 9.86 7.30
CA ASN A 121 -28.43 9.67 7.57
C ASN A 121 -28.93 10.53 8.74
N LYS A 122 -28.13 10.66 9.82
CA LYS A 122 -28.48 11.54 10.94
C LYS A 122 -28.57 13.01 10.53
N ILE A 123 -27.61 13.48 9.71
CA ILE A 123 -27.61 14.87 9.21
C ILE A 123 -28.81 15.09 8.29
N LEU A 124 -29.07 14.17 7.34
CA LEU A 124 -30.20 14.27 6.41
C LEU A 124 -31.57 14.25 7.12
N ASN A 125 -31.70 13.47 8.18
CA ASN A 125 -32.94 13.44 8.96
C ASN A 125 -33.13 14.67 9.86
N HIS A 126 -32.04 15.34 10.23
CA HIS A 126 -32.09 16.51 11.11
C HIS A 126 -32.39 17.81 10.37
N TYR A 127 -31.83 17.94 9.14
CA TYR A 127 -31.94 19.16 8.34
C TYR A 127 -32.83 18.96 7.11
N SER A 128 -33.87 19.78 6.98
CA SER A 128 -34.78 19.72 5.81
C SER A 128 -34.17 20.22 4.51
N ARG A 129 -33.07 20.98 4.57
CA ARG A 129 -32.33 21.51 3.43
C ARG A 129 -30.85 21.50 3.73
N LEU A 130 -30.08 20.80 2.90
CA LEU A 130 -28.62 20.72 2.97
C LEU A 130 -28.03 20.99 1.59
N LEU A 131 -26.93 21.74 1.57
CA LEU A 131 -26.05 21.85 0.43
C LEU A 131 -24.83 20.95 0.66
N PHE A 132 -24.63 20.01 -0.24
CA PHE A 132 -23.41 19.20 -0.27
C PHE A 132 -22.41 19.84 -1.23
N VAL A 133 -21.21 20.12 -0.72
CA VAL A 133 -20.13 20.68 -1.51
C VAL A 133 -18.95 19.72 -1.42
N ARG A 134 -18.46 19.28 -2.57
CA ARG A 134 -17.17 18.58 -2.67
C ARG A 134 -16.06 19.60 -2.89
N VAL A 135 -15.01 19.52 -2.10
CA VAL A 135 -13.83 20.37 -2.21
C VAL A 135 -12.61 19.46 -2.26
N ASP A 136 -11.85 19.56 -3.35
CA ASP A 136 -10.56 18.87 -3.46
C ASP A 136 -9.46 19.84 -2.98
N VAL A 137 -8.72 19.43 -1.96
CA VAL A 137 -7.59 20.18 -1.40
C VAL A 137 -6.31 19.43 -1.71
N GLY A 138 -5.36 20.09 -2.35
CA GLY A 138 -4.09 19.49 -2.74
C GLY A 138 -2.96 20.50 -2.71
N ILE A 139 -1.74 20.00 -2.88
CA ILE A 139 -0.54 20.82 -3.01
C ILE A 139 -0.35 21.17 -4.48
N LEU A 140 -0.08 22.44 -4.76
CA LEU A 140 0.27 22.90 -6.11
C LEU A 140 1.48 22.10 -6.62
N GLN A 141 1.44 21.71 -7.89
CA GLN A 141 2.44 20.84 -8.51
C GLN A 141 3.88 21.39 -8.36
N GLU A 142 4.05 22.68 -8.44
CA GLU A 142 5.33 23.38 -8.26
C GLU A 142 5.93 23.25 -6.85
N HIS A 143 5.08 22.97 -5.84
CA HIS A 143 5.50 22.83 -4.45
C HIS A 143 5.59 21.37 -3.98
N GLN A 144 5.11 20.39 -4.76
CA GLN A 144 5.06 18.98 -4.37
C GLN A 144 6.44 18.38 -4.06
N VAL A 145 7.51 18.89 -4.68
CA VAL A 145 8.89 18.42 -4.47
C VAL A 145 9.38 18.67 -3.03
N ASN A 146 8.87 19.72 -2.39
CA ASN A 146 9.31 20.18 -1.08
C ASN A 146 8.38 19.74 0.06
N TRP A 147 7.31 19.01 -0.25
CA TRP A 147 6.32 18.54 0.73
C TRP A 147 6.35 17.04 0.86
N ASP A 148 6.45 16.56 2.08
CA ASP A 148 6.26 15.16 2.43
C ASP A 148 4.82 14.89 2.94
N VAL A 149 4.56 13.66 3.31
CA VAL A 149 3.25 13.24 3.85
C VAL A 149 2.95 13.91 5.18
N GLU A 150 3.97 14.18 6.00
CA GLU A 150 3.81 14.79 7.32
C GLU A 150 3.46 16.27 7.21
N ASP A 151 4.07 16.98 6.27
CA ASP A 151 3.74 18.39 5.97
C ASP A 151 2.28 18.52 5.51
N PHE A 152 1.84 17.62 4.64
CA PHE A 152 0.46 17.61 4.19
C PHE A 152 -0.51 17.27 5.32
N HIS A 153 -0.20 16.29 6.16
CA HIS A 153 -0.99 15.97 7.36
C HIS A 153 -1.11 17.17 8.31
N ARG A 154 -0.03 17.90 8.54
CA ARG A 154 -0.02 19.10 9.37
C ARG A 154 -0.94 20.20 8.81
N ALA A 155 -0.89 20.41 7.48
CA ALA A 155 -1.78 21.37 6.82
C ALA A 155 -3.26 20.96 6.93
N LEU A 156 -3.57 19.67 6.77
CA LEU A 156 -4.92 19.13 6.96
C LEU A 156 -5.40 19.27 8.41
N GLU A 157 -4.53 19.11 9.38
CA GLU A 157 -4.87 19.30 10.80
C GLU A 157 -5.28 20.76 11.09
N ILE A 158 -4.55 21.71 10.51
CA ILE A 158 -4.92 23.13 10.61
C ILE A 158 -6.30 23.37 9.98
N LEU A 159 -6.56 22.83 8.79
CA LEU A 159 -7.86 22.94 8.12
C LEU A 159 -8.98 22.35 8.97
N ARG A 160 -8.75 21.14 9.52
CA ARG A 160 -9.72 20.43 10.40
C ARG A 160 -10.04 21.25 11.63
N ASN A 161 -9.05 21.86 12.26
CA ASN A 161 -9.24 22.73 13.43
C ASN A 161 -10.08 23.96 13.09
N ARG A 162 -9.84 24.61 11.94
CA ARG A 162 -10.66 25.72 11.48
C ARG A 162 -12.12 25.34 11.20
N MET A 163 -12.34 24.16 10.59
CA MET A 163 -13.69 23.63 10.37
C MET A 163 -14.39 23.33 11.69
N SER A 164 -13.70 22.71 12.65
CA SER A 164 -14.24 22.39 13.97
C SER A 164 -14.59 23.63 14.79
N ASN A 165 -13.77 24.67 14.70
CA ASN A 165 -13.98 25.95 15.36
C ASN A 165 -15.00 26.82 14.64
N LYS A 166 -15.50 26.40 13.47
CA LYS A 166 -16.44 27.16 12.64
C LYS A 166 -15.88 28.56 12.25
N ASP A 167 -14.57 28.63 12.00
CA ASP A 167 -13.92 29.89 11.64
C ASP A 167 -14.38 30.40 10.26
N THR A 168 -14.60 31.70 10.16
CA THR A 168 -14.86 32.44 8.90
C THR A 168 -15.89 31.76 7.98
N CYS A 169 -15.46 31.15 6.88
CA CYS A 169 -16.32 30.51 5.88
C CYS A 169 -17.00 29.23 6.39
N PHE A 170 -16.49 28.62 7.47
CA PHE A 170 -17.05 27.41 8.06
C PHE A 170 -18.14 27.61 9.10
N ARG A 171 -18.56 28.87 9.35
CA ARG A 171 -19.57 29.23 10.37
C ARG A 171 -20.85 28.40 10.26
N HIS A 172 -21.28 28.12 9.06
CA HIS A 172 -22.54 27.40 8.79
C HIS A 172 -22.34 25.92 8.46
N LEU A 173 -21.11 25.40 8.61
CA LEU A 173 -20.81 23.99 8.37
C LEU A 173 -21.57 23.11 9.39
N GLN A 174 -22.41 22.20 8.92
CA GLN A 174 -23.17 21.29 9.77
C GLN A 174 -22.45 19.93 9.94
N GLY A 175 -21.60 19.58 8.98
CA GLY A 175 -20.76 18.41 9.03
C GLY A 175 -19.74 18.41 7.91
N CYS A 176 -18.72 17.60 8.06
CA CYS A 176 -17.71 17.38 7.01
C CYS A 176 -17.26 15.93 7.04
N VAL A 177 -16.92 15.43 5.88
CA VAL A 177 -16.28 14.14 5.66
C VAL A 177 -15.12 14.39 4.71
N TRP A 178 -14.03 13.74 4.94
CA TRP A 178 -12.85 13.87 4.10
C TRP A 178 -12.14 12.53 3.95
N ALA A 179 -11.58 12.30 2.77
CA ALA A 179 -10.74 11.16 2.45
C ALA A 179 -9.36 11.66 1.99
N PHE A 180 -8.34 10.98 2.46
CA PHE A 180 -6.96 11.24 2.06
C PHE A 180 -6.58 10.29 0.92
N GLU A 181 -6.04 10.84 -0.16
CA GLU A 181 -5.59 10.08 -1.32
C GLU A 181 -4.21 10.54 -1.77
N GLN A 182 -3.46 9.61 -2.35
CA GLN A 182 -2.22 9.89 -3.04
C GLN A 182 -2.34 9.46 -4.50
N GLY A 183 -2.33 10.44 -5.39
CA GLY A 183 -2.38 10.19 -6.83
C GLY A 183 -1.02 10.32 -7.49
N ALA A 184 -0.73 9.47 -8.47
CA ALA A 184 0.54 9.48 -9.21
C ALA A 184 0.85 10.82 -9.91
N LYS A 185 -0.19 11.59 -10.27
CA LYS A 185 -0.06 12.89 -10.95
C LYS A 185 -0.39 14.07 -10.05
N LYS A 186 -1.25 13.87 -9.03
CA LYS A 186 -1.75 14.95 -8.17
C LYS A 186 -1.02 15.05 -6.84
N GLY A 187 -0.10 14.11 -6.55
CA GLY A 187 0.53 14.03 -5.25
C GLY A 187 -0.46 13.74 -4.11
N TYR A 188 -0.19 14.26 -2.92
CA TYR A 188 -1.09 14.17 -1.77
C TYR A 188 -2.28 15.11 -1.95
N HIS A 189 -3.49 14.60 -1.75
CA HIS A 189 -4.72 15.39 -1.79
C HIS A 189 -5.80 14.77 -0.91
N CYS A 190 -6.78 15.58 -0.49
CA CYS A 190 -7.98 15.11 0.17
C CYS A 190 -9.24 15.72 -0.46
N HIS A 191 -10.36 15.03 -0.35
CA HIS A 191 -11.69 15.50 -0.77
C HIS A 191 -12.75 15.05 0.22
#